data_4a7a4262f1649787e64b6d8593a9419c
#
_entry.id   4a7a4262f1649787e64b6d8593a9419c
#
_cell.length_a   1.000
_cell.length_b   1.000
_cell.length_c   1.000
_cell.angle_alpha   90.00
_cell.angle_beta   90.00
_cell.angle_gamma   90.00
#
_symmetry.space_group_name_H-M   'P 1'
#
loop_
_entity.id
_entity.type
_entity.pdbx_description
1 polymer ?
#
loop_
_entity_poly.entity_id
_entity_poly.type
_entity_poly.pdbx_seq_one_letter_code
_entity_poly.pdbx_strand_id
1 'polypeptide(L)'
;MPSRDLIVAVDIGGTFTDVTLQDAATGRAWTAKTPSTPRDPSEAFVAGVAQALAAAGRGAGEIGRVLHGTTVATNLILEGRTARTALLTNAGFRHVLEIGRADLPRRDNLWAWVKPRRPVPPALVFEAAGRIAADGSELLPLDEAAVRDAARRALAAGAEAIAVCFLHAFANPSHERRALAILAEEAPGLALTASVDVFPVVREYERSMATVLNAAVMPAVSTYIARLERRLADSGIAAPLLLMKSNGGVAGAASIRRAPAQTALSGPAAGVVGARTVAAAAGIGDIITVD
;
A
#
# COMPACT_ATOMS: atom_id res chain seq x y z
N MET A 1 -15.50 18.59 -27.42
CA MET A 1 -14.77 18.48 -26.13
C MET A 1 -13.29 18.46 -26.46
N PRO A 2 -12.40 19.12 -25.72
CA PRO A 2 -10.97 19.00 -25.95
C PRO A 2 -10.58 17.52 -25.86
N SER A 3 -9.67 17.07 -26.71
CA SER A 3 -9.16 15.71 -26.66
C SER A 3 -8.41 15.54 -25.31
N ARG A 4 -8.63 14.43 -24.63
CA ARG A 4 -7.94 14.11 -23.35
C ARG A 4 -6.75 13.19 -23.62
N ASP A 5 -5.83 13.67 -24.46
CA ASP A 5 -4.73 12.87 -24.97
C ASP A 5 -3.43 13.03 -24.16
N LEU A 6 -3.44 13.93 -23.15
CA LEU A 6 -2.28 14.12 -22.30
C LEU A 6 -2.21 13.06 -21.19
N ILE A 7 -1.05 12.49 -21.01
CA ILE A 7 -0.70 11.61 -19.90
C ILE A 7 0.35 12.34 -19.07
N VAL A 8 0.10 12.51 -17.79
CA VAL A 8 1.07 13.05 -16.85
C VAL A 8 1.56 11.95 -15.91
N ALA A 9 2.86 11.82 -15.78
CA ALA A 9 3.52 10.94 -14.83
C ALA A 9 4.32 11.78 -13.82
N VAL A 10 4.16 11.50 -12.54
CA VAL A 10 4.82 12.23 -11.45
C VAL A 10 5.52 11.23 -10.55
N ASP A 11 6.80 11.47 -10.32
CA ASP A 11 7.60 10.77 -9.33
C ASP A 11 8.04 11.72 -8.23
N ILE A 12 7.65 11.39 -6.99
CA ILE A 12 7.99 12.20 -5.81
C ILE A 12 9.15 11.53 -5.08
N GLY A 13 10.32 12.10 -5.23
CA GLY A 13 11.49 11.75 -4.44
C GLY A 13 11.61 12.56 -3.14
N GLY A 14 12.59 12.24 -2.33
CA GLY A 14 12.84 12.96 -1.05
C GLY A 14 13.24 14.42 -1.22
N THR A 15 13.92 14.77 -2.31
CA THR A 15 14.47 16.10 -2.58
C THR A 15 13.74 16.83 -3.71
N PHE A 16 13.45 16.12 -4.79
CA PHE A 16 12.79 16.65 -5.97
C PHE A 16 11.61 15.81 -6.38
N THR A 17 10.65 16.48 -7.03
CA THR A 17 9.51 15.88 -7.70
C THR A 17 9.73 16.07 -9.20
N ASP A 18 9.79 14.95 -9.92
CA ASP A 18 9.97 14.91 -11.35
C ASP A 18 8.62 14.67 -12.05
N VAL A 19 8.32 15.47 -13.06
CA VAL A 19 7.07 15.40 -13.82
C VAL A 19 7.38 15.22 -15.29
N THR A 20 6.72 14.27 -15.91
CA THR A 20 6.70 14.08 -17.36
C THR A 20 5.28 14.21 -17.87
N LEU A 21 5.05 15.10 -18.80
CA LEU A 21 3.80 15.26 -19.53
C LEU A 21 4.01 14.75 -20.94
N GLN A 22 3.18 13.86 -21.42
CA GLN A 22 3.27 13.28 -22.77
C GLN A 22 1.93 13.46 -23.50
N ASP A 23 2.01 13.89 -24.76
CA ASP A 23 0.92 13.85 -25.70
C ASP A 23 0.89 12.46 -26.34
N ALA A 24 -0.15 11.68 -26.05
CA ALA A 24 -0.26 10.30 -26.54
C ALA A 24 -0.47 10.21 -28.06
N ALA A 25 -1.02 11.26 -28.70
CA ALA A 25 -1.28 11.29 -30.13
C ALA A 25 -0.01 11.57 -30.93
N THR A 26 0.86 12.45 -30.43
CA THR A 26 2.07 12.91 -31.14
C THR A 26 3.36 12.27 -30.61
N GLY A 27 3.32 11.68 -29.39
CA GLY A 27 4.50 11.16 -28.70
C GLY A 27 5.39 12.26 -28.10
N ARG A 28 5.07 13.53 -28.29
CA ARG A 28 5.83 14.66 -27.76
C ARG A 28 5.77 14.68 -26.24
N ALA A 29 6.89 14.93 -25.58
CA ALA A 29 6.97 14.98 -24.12
C ALA A 29 7.61 16.30 -23.64
N TRP A 30 7.19 16.73 -22.45
CA TRP A 30 7.73 17.86 -21.70
C TRP A 30 8.04 17.39 -20.27
N THR A 31 9.09 17.90 -19.71
CA THR A 31 9.50 17.57 -18.34
C THR A 31 9.53 18.82 -17.46
N ALA A 32 9.21 18.64 -16.19
CA ALA A 32 9.40 19.65 -15.16
C ALA A 32 10.01 19.00 -13.92
N LYS A 33 10.80 19.78 -13.19
CA LYS A 33 11.42 19.36 -11.94
C LYS A 33 11.22 20.45 -10.90
N THR A 34 10.64 20.09 -9.74
CA THR A 34 10.40 21.01 -8.65
C THR A 34 10.92 20.45 -7.32
N PRO A 35 11.35 21.27 -6.37
CA PRO A 35 11.67 20.78 -5.03
C PRO A 35 10.47 20.05 -4.41
N SER A 36 10.72 18.91 -3.77
CA SER A 36 9.68 18.20 -3.03
C SER A 36 9.29 18.97 -1.77
N THR A 37 8.04 18.82 -1.35
CA THR A 37 7.47 19.38 -0.13
C THR A 37 7.26 18.27 0.91
N PRO A 38 8.25 17.95 1.78
CA PRO A 38 8.20 16.76 2.65
C PRO A 38 6.99 16.73 3.61
N ARG A 39 6.48 17.90 4.01
CA ARG A 39 5.30 18.02 4.89
C ARG A 39 3.99 17.69 4.17
N ASP A 40 3.89 18.05 2.90
CA ASP A 40 2.76 17.76 2.03
C ASP A 40 3.23 17.52 0.58
N PRO A 41 3.57 16.27 0.24
CA PRO A 41 4.07 15.94 -1.10
C PRO A 41 3.10 16.28 -2.24
N SER A 42 1.80 16.43 -1.93
CA SER A 42 0.80 16.78 -2.94
C SER A 42 0.93 18.23 -3.46
N GLU A 43 1.65 19.12 -2.75
CA GLU A 43 1.92 20.50 -3.21
C GLU A 43 2.93 20.48 -4.37
N ALA A 44 4.06 19.82 -4.19
CA ALA A 44 5.07 19.68 -5.24
C ALA A 44 4.49 18.96 -6.46
N PHE A 45 3.61 17.98 -6.23
CA PHE A 45 2.92 17.26 -7.30
C PHE A 45 2.18 18.23 -8.22
N VAL A 46 1.25 19.02 -7.67
CA VAL A 46 0.41 19.94 -8.46
C VAL A 46 1.24 21.07 -9.08
N ALA A 47 2.21 21.60 -8.33
CA ALA A 47 3.11 22.65 -8.84
C ALA A 47 3.92 22.15 -10.05
N GLY A 48 4.46 20.94 -9.99
CA GLY A 48 5.20 20.34 -11.09
C GLY A 48 4.32 20.07 -12.32
N VAL A 49 3.10 19.61 -12.11
CA VAL A 49 2.13 19.40 -13.21
C VAL A 49 1.79 20.73 -13.87
N ALA A 50 1.54 21.78 -13.10
CA ALA A 50 1.27 23.13 -13.64
C ALA A 50 2.45 23.67 -14.47
N GLN A 51 3.70 23.47 -14.02
CA GLN A 51 4.90 23.85 -14.77
C GLN A 51 5.00 23.07 -16.10
N ALA A 52 4.76 21.78 -16.10
CA ALA A 52 4.79 20.96 -17.31
C ALA A 52 3.71 21.38 -18.33
N LEU A 53 2.49 21.67 -17.84
CA LEU A 53 1.40 22.19 -18.68
C LEU A 53 1.75 23.56 -19.29
N ALA A 54 2.32 24.46 -18.50
CA ALA A 54 2.76 25.78 -19.00
C ALA A 54 3.84 25.65 -20.07
N ALA A 55 4.83 24.78 -19.87
CA ALA A 55 5.87 24.48 -20.87
C ALA A 55 5.31 23.89 -22.17
N ALA A 56 4.22 23.14 -22.07
CA ALA A 56 3.55 22.53 -23.21
C ALA A 56 2.57 23.50 -23.92
N GLY A 57 2.18 24.61 -23.28
CA GLY A 57 1.11 25.49 -23.75
C GLY A 57 -0.26 24.80 -23.76
N ARG A 58 -0.50 23.87 -22.79
CA ARG A 58 -1.70 23.03 -22.74
C ARG A 58 -2.48 23.27 -21.43
N GLY A 59 -3.75 22.89 -21.45
CA GLY A 59 -4.67 23.07 -20.33
C GLY A 59 -4.87 21.82 -19.47
N ALA A 60 -5.18 22.01 -18.18
CA ALA A 60 -5.44 20.91 -17.24
C ALA A 60 -6.57 19.96 -17.70
N GLY A 61 -7.60 20.50 -18.37
CA GLY A 61 -8.72 19.72 -18.88
C GLY A 61 -8.36 18.73 -20.02
N GLU A 62 -7.17 18.83 -20.60
CA GLU A 62 -6.66 17.96 -21.65
C GLU A 62 -5.94 16.73 -21.09
N ILE A 63 -5.72 16.66 -19.78
CA ILE A 63 -5.13 15.49 -19.13
C ILE A 63 -6.17 14.37 -19.09
N GLY A 64 -5.83 13.24 -19.71
CA GLY A 64 -6.65 12.03 -19.72
C GLY A 64 -6.26 10.99 -18.66
N ARG A 65 -5.01 11.01 -18.20
CA ARG A 65 -4.50 10.08 -17.17
C ARG A 65 -3.44 10.75 -16.31
N VAL A 66 -3.48 10.43 -15.01
CA VAL A 66 -2.45 10.83 -14.03
C VAL A 66 -1.81 9.57 -13.49
N LEU A 67 -0.51 9.40 -13.70
CA LEU A 67 0.30 8.31 -13.19
C LEU A 67 1.16 8.81 -12.05
N HIS A 68 1.24 8.08 -10.95
CA HIS A 68 2.00 8.49 -9.79
C HIS A 68 2.83 7.36 -9.21
N GLY A 69 4.16 7.54 -9.20
CA GLY A 69 5.10 6.80 -8.37
C GLY A 69 5.16 7.42 -6.97
N THR A 70 5.07 6.61 -5.92
CA THR A 70 5.07 7.12 -4.54
C THR A 70 5.93 6.28 -3.61
N THR A 71 6.73 6.95 -2.79
CA THR A 71 7.53 6.32 -1.72
C THR A 71 6.85 6.39 -0.35
N VAL A 72 5.62 6.93 -0.27
CA VAL A 72 4.94 7.17 1.02
C VAL A 72 4.83 5.91 1.86
N ALA A 73 4.32 4.80 1.30
CA ALA A 73 4.19 3.54 2.04
C ALA A 73 5.56 2.98 2.46
N THR A 74 6.56 3.04 1.58
CA THR A 74 7.93 2.59 1.86
C THR A 74 8.54 3.38 3.02
N ASN A 75 8.46 4.70 2.96
CA ASN A 75 9.03 5.57 3.98
C ASN A 75 8.35 5.39 5.33
N LEU A 76 7.02 5.27 5.37
CA LEU A 76 6.28 4.99 6.61
C LEU A 76 6.76 3.69 7.28
N ILE A 77 6.99 2.63 6.49
CA ILE A 77 7.47 1.35 7.01
C ILE A 77 8.90 1.47 7.51
N LEU A 78 9.81 2.05 6.72
CA LEU A 78 11.23 2.16 7.06
C LEU A 78 11.48 3.08 8.27
N GLU A 79 10.73 4.17 8.38
CA GLU A 79 10.85 5.11 9.49
C GLU A 79 10.06 4.68 10.74
N GLY A 80 9.30 3.60 10.65
CA GLY A 80 8.45 3.11 11.75
C GLY A 80 7.32 4.07 12.13
N ARG A 81 6.94 4.97 11.24
CA ARG A 81 5.84 5.94 11.40
C ARG A 81 4.51 5.39 10.90
N THR A 82 4.23 4.16 11.27
CA THR A 82 3.01 3.44 10.90
C THR A 82 1.92 3.62 11.95
N ALA A 83 0.67 3.44 11.55
CA ALA A 83 -0.48 3.46 12.45
C ALA A 83 -0.37 2.36 13.52
N ARG A 84 -0.87 2.65 14.72
CA ARG A 84 -0.97 1.65 15.80
C ARG A 84 -1.94 0.55 15.39
N THR A 85 -1.40 -0.60 15.06
CA THR A 85 -2.14 -1.68 14.41
C THR A 85 -2.35 -2.85 15.38
N ALA A 86 -3.58 -3.39 15.38
CA ALA A 86 -3.92 -4.64 16.02
C ALA A 86 -3.97 -5.78 15.00
N LEU A 87 -3.71 -7.01 15.46
CA LEU A 87 -3.91 -8.24 14.70
C LEU A 87 -4.98 -9.09 15.37
N LEU A 88 -5.98 -9.52 14.58
CA LEU A 88 -6.92 -10.56 14.95
C LEU A 88 -6.56 -11.86 14.22
N THR A 89 -6.33 -12.93 14.97
CA THR A 89 -5.94 -14.24 14.43
C THR A 89 -6.73 -15.37 15.11
N ASN A 90 -6.55 -16.62 14.65
CA ASN A 90 -7.20 -17.76 15.30
C ASN A 90 -6.63 -18.03 16.70
N ALA A 91 -7.48 -18.55 17.59
CA ALA A 91 -7.06 -19.03 18.90
C ALA A 91 -5.90 -20.02 18.80
N GLY A 92 -4.87 -19.85 19.62
CA GLY A 92 -3.61 -20.60 19.62
C GLY A 92 -2.54 -20.11 18.64
N PHE A 93 -2.81 -19.03 17.84
CA PHE A 93 -1.88 -18.52 16.82
C PHE A 93 -1.37 -17.09 17.07
N ARG A 94 -1.58 -16.57 18.28
CA ARG A 94 -1.14 -15.20 18.65
C ARG A 94 0.37 -14.97 18.52
N HIS A 95 1.18 -16.01 18.53
CA HIS A 95 2.62 -15.92 18.51
C HIS A 95 3.25 -16.08 17.11
N VAL A 96 2.45 -16.20 16.05
CA VAL A 96 2.96 -16.38 14.68
C VAL A 96 3.93 -15.27 14.29
N LEU A 97 3.60 -14.00 14.53
CA LEU A 97 4.52 -12.88 14.27
C LEU A 97 5.73 -12.85 15.19
N GLU A 98 5.59 -13.41 16.41
CA GLU A 98 6.67 -13.52 17.38
C GLU A 98 7.70 -14.56 16.99
N ILE A 99 7.22 -15.75 16.62
CA ILE A 99 8.06 -16.89 16.25
C ILE A 99 8.73 -16.62 14.89
N GLY A 100 7.97 -16.05 13.95
CA GLY A 100 8.45 -15.80 12.58
C GLY A 100 8.82 -17.11 11.90
N ARG A 101 9.94 -17.12 11.21
CA ARG A 101 10.54 -18.31 10.58
C ARG A 101 11.59 -18.97 11.45
N ALA A 102 11.81 -18.43 12.66
CA ALA A 102 12.89 -18.85 13.54
C ALA A 102 14.30 -18.79 12.88
N ASP A 103 14.43 -17.99 11.80
CA ASP A 103 15.69 -17.79 11.13
C ASP A 103 16.61 -16.94 12.00
N LEU A 104 17.73 -17.53 12.40
CA LEU A 104 18.80 -16.83 13.09
C LEU A 104 19.90 -16.44 12.09
N PRO A 105 20.43 -15.23 12.15
CA PRO A 105 21.54 -14.84 11.30
C PRO A 105 22.72 -15.79 11.51
N ARG A 106 23.18 -16.48 10.48
CA ARG A 106 24.28 -17.44 10.58
C ARG A 106 25.63 -16.82 10.99
N ARG A 107 25.76 -15.49 10.83
CA ARG A 107 27.00 -14.74 11.12
C ARG A 107 26.99 -14.07 12.48
N ASP A 108 25.84 -13.98 13.12
CA ASP A 108 25.71 -13.27 14.38
C ASP A 108 25.93 -14.23 15.57
N ASN A 109 26.58 -13.70 16.58
CA ASN A 109 26.66 -14.38 17.86
C ASN A 109 25.26 -14.36 18.51
N LEU A 110 24.72 -15.53 18.85
CA LEU A 110 23.40 -15.67 19.51
C LEU A 110 23.25 -14.81 20.77
N TRP A 111 24.35 -14.53 21.47
CA TRP A 111 24.37 -13.69 22.68
C TRP A 111 24.23 -12.19 22.38
N ALA A 112 24.61 -11.77 21.19
CA ALA A 112 24.54 -10.37 20.75
C ALA A 112 23.37 -10.11 19.78
N TRP A 113 22.64 -11.15 19.38
CA TRP A 113 21.53 -10.98 18.45
C TRP A 113 20.33 -10.28 19.10
N VAL A 114 19.92 -9.18 18.49
CA VAL A 114 18.71 -8.43 18.88
C VAL A 114 17.60 -8.74 17.91
N LYS A 115 16.51 -9.32 18.41
CA LYS A 115 15.34 -9.62 17.60
C LYS A 115 14.76 -8.34 16.97
N PRO A 116 14.47 -8.32 15.68
CA PRO A 116 13.85 -7.17 15.02
C PRO A 116 12.55 -6.74 15.73
N ARG A 117 12.29 -5.43 15.73
CA ARG A 117 11.05 -4.88 16.31
C ARG A 117 9.84 -5.47 15.60
N ARG A 118 8.87 -5.89 16.40
CA ARG A 118 7.61 -6.46 15.86
C ARG A 118 6.72 -5.36 15.29
N PRO A 119 6.04 -5.63 14.18
CA PRO A 119 5.09 -4.67 13.61
C PRO A 119 3.84 -4.51 14.48
N VAL A 120 3.48 -5.53 15.30
CA VAL A 120 2.36 -5.48 16.25
C VAL A 120 2.85 -5.86 17.64
N PRO A 121 2.64 -5.02 18.66
CA PRO A 121 2.92 -5.37 20.04
C PRO A 121 2.07 -6.57 20.49
N PRO A 122 2.58 -7.48 21.34
CA PRO A 122 1.81 -8.66 21.82
C PRO A 122 0.47 -8.31 22.47
N ALA A 123 0.38 -7.14 23.12
CA ALA A 123 -0.86 -6.65 23.73
C ALA A 123 -1.95 -6.28 22.72
N LEU A 124 -1.60 -6.10 21.43
CA LEU A 124 -2.51 -5.79 20.34
C LEU A 124 -2.75 -7.01 19.44
N VAL A 125 -2.34 -8.20 19.84
CA VAL A 125 -2.69 -9.45 19.16
C VAL A 125 -3.88 -10.09 19.88
N PHE A 126 -5.00 -10.15 19.20
CA PHE A 126 -6.26 -10.72 19.68
C PHE A 126 -6.54 -12.04 18.97
N GLU A 127 -7.30 -12.89 19.63
CA GLU A 127 -7.63 -14.23 19.16
C GLU A 127 -9.14 -14.43 19.14
N ALA A 128 -9.62 -15.14 18.10
CA ALA A 128 -10.98 -15.65 18.04
C ALA A 128 -10.95 -17.15 17.71
N ALA A 129 -11.78 -17.94 18.38
CA ALA A 129 -12.02 -19.31 18.01
C ALA A 129 -12.71 -19.36 16.64
N GLY A 130 -12.43 -20.39 15.88
CA GLY A 130 -12.92 -20.62 14.53
C GLY A 130 -11.86 -21.36 13.71
N ARG A 131 -12.27 -22.25 12.80
CA ARG A 131 -11.33 -23.06 12.05
C ARG A 131 -11.86 -23.41 10.67
N ILE A 132 -11.09 -23.03 9.66
CA ILE A 132 -11.22 -23.54 8.30
C ILE A 132 -10.14 -24.59 8.08
N ALA A 133 -10.50 -25.71 7.47
CA ALA A 133 -9.57 -26.77 7.07
C ALA A 133 -8.82 -26.39 5.78
N ALA A 134 -7.80 -27.18 5.44
CA ALA A 134 -7.00 -26.93 4.24
C ALA A 134 -7.78 -27.09 2.93
N ASP A 135 -8.83 -27.92 2.94
CA ASP A 135 -9.77 -28.12 1.82
C ASP A 135 -10.86 -27.03 1.74
N GLY A 136 -10.87 -26.06 2.68
CA GLY A 136 -11.85 -25.00 2.74
C GLY A 136 -13.12 -25.34 3.53
N SER A 137 -13.27 -26.54 4.05
CA SER A 137 -14.41 -26.88 4.91
C SER A 137 -14.32 -26.20 6.26
N GLU A 138 -15.47 -25.87 6.86
CA GLU A 138 -15.54 -25.28 8.19
C GLU A 138 -15.52 -26.38 9.25
N LEU A 139 -14.48 -26.41 10.08
CA LEU A 139 -14.34 -27.34 11.20
C LEU A 139 -14.92 -26.79 12.49
N LEU A 140 -14.83 -25.49 12.70
CA LEU A 140 -15.34 -24.79 13.88
C LEU A 140 -15.87 -23.42 13.45
N PRO A 141 -17.11 -23.08 13.77
CA PRO A 141 -17.67 -21.76 13.49
C PRO A 141 -16.86 -20.63 14.14
N LEU A 142 -16.88 -19.45 13.51
CA LEU A 142 -16.23 -18.27 14.06
C LEU A 142 -16.92 -17.83 15.36
N ASP A 143 -16.14 -17.63 16.41
CA ASP A 143 -16.61 -16.98 17.65
C ASP A 143 -16.77 -15.46 17.43
N GLU A 144 -17.97 -15.04 17.05
CA GLU A 144 -18.28 -13.65 16.80
C GLU A 144 -18.21 -12.79 18.06
N ALA A 145 -18.46 -13.37 19.24
CA ALA A 145 -18.36 -12.64 20.50
C ALA A 145 -16.90 -12.26 20.80
N ALA A 146 -15.96 -13.17 20.53
CA ALA A 146 -14.53 -12.90 20.64
C ALA A 146 -14.08 -11.82 19.63
N VAL A 147 -14.62 -11.80 18.39
CA VAL A 147 -14.35 -10.74 17.41
C VAL A 147 -14.84 -9.38 17.92
N ARG A 148 -16.05 -9.29 18.48
CA ARG A 148 -16.59 -8.05 19.08
C ARG A 148 -15.75 -7.59 20.28
N ASP A 149 -15.31 -8.51 21.13
CA ASP A 149 -14.40 -8.19 22.24
C ASP A 149 -13.07 -7.66 21.74
N ALA A 150 -12.48 -8.30 20.74
CA ALA A 150 -11.24 -7.84 20.11
C ALA A 150 -11.36 -6.41 19.56
N ALA A 151 -12.48 -6.06 18.91
CA ALA A 151 -12.75 -4.71 18.44
C ALA A 151 -12.73 -3.68 19.57
N ARG A 152 -13.49 -3.93 20.65
CA ARG A 152 -13.56 -3.04 21.81
C ARG A 152 -12.20 -2.86 22.49
N ARG A 153 -11.46 -3.95 22.66
CA ARG A 153 -10.11 -3.92 23.27
C ARG A 153 -9.09 -3.22 22.40
N ALA A 154 -9.16 -3.40 21.07
CA ALA A 154 -8.30 -2.68 20.13
C ALA A 154 -8.55 -1.16 20.20
N LEU A 155 -9.82 -0.73 20.19
CA LEU A 155 -10.22 0.67 20.38
C LEU A 155 -9.71 1.24 21.70
N ALA A 156 -9.96 0.54 22.80
CA ALA A 156 -9.53 0.95 24.14
C ALA A 156 -7.99 1.07 24.24
N ALA A 157 -7.26 0.25 23.48
CA ALA A 157 -5.80 0.32 23.39
C ALA A 157 -5.30 1.38 22.41
N GLY A 158 -6.18 2.16 21.79
CA GLY A 158 -5.82 3.21 20.84
C GLY A 158 -5.31 2.68 19.48
N ALA A 159 -5.80 1.53 19.04
CA ALA A 159 -5.52 1.06 17.69
C ALA A 159 -6.16 1.99 16.65
N GLU A 160 -5.46 2.21 15.55
CA GLU A 160 -5.91 3.00 14.40
C GLU A 160 -6.26 2.08 13.21
N ALA A 161 -5.79 0.83 13.27
CA ALA A 161 -6.02 -0.16 12.25
C ALA A 161 -6.12 -1.57 12.85
N ILE A 162 -6.89 -2.46 12.18
CA ILE A 162 -6.97 -3.88 12.52
C ILE A 162 -6.72 -4.71 11.27
N ALA A 163 -5.74 -5.62 11.37
CA ALA A 163 -5.47 -6.67 10.40
C ALA A 163 -6.15 -7.97 10.85
N VAL A 164 -6.85 -8.64 9.95
CA VAL A 164 -7.43 -9.96 10.19
C VAL A 164 -6.66 -11.00 9.38
N CYS A 165 -6.14 -12.02 10.05
CA CYS A 165 -5.44 -13.11 9.38
C CYS A 165 -5.75 -14.45 10.06
N PHE A 166 -6.64 -15.23 9.42
CA PHE A 166 -7.03 -16.54 9.88
C PHE A 166 -6.41 -17.65 9.04
N LEU A 167 -6.23 -18.81 9.65
CA LEU A 167 -5.70 -19.98 8.96
C LEU A 167 -6.63 -20.41 7.83
N HIS A 168 -6.02 -20.80 6.71
CA HIS A 168 -6.68 -21.30 5.51
C HIS A 168 -7.73 -20.34 4.90
N ALA A 169 -7.71 -19.06 5.27
CA ALA A 169 -8.62 -18.07 4.69
C ALA A 169 -8.46 -17.93 3.16
N PHE A 170 -7.30 -18.26 2.61
CA PHE A 170 -7.08 -18.31 1.16
C PHE A 170 -7.92 -19.41 0.47
N ALA A 171 -8.27 -20.50 1.17
CA ALA A 171 -9.14 -21.55 0.66
C ALA A 171 -10.62 -21.22 0.89
N ASN A 172 -10.96 -20.64 2.04
CA ASN A 172 -12.31 -20.18 2.36
C ASN A 172 -12.27 -18.87 3.17
N PRO A 173 -12.65 -17.74 2.56
CA PRO A 173 -12.56 -16.42 3.19
C PRO A 173 -13.70 -16.10 4.16
N SER A 174 -14.67 -16.99 4.37
CA SER A 174 -15.93 -16.69 5.09
C SER A 174 -15.70 -16.10 6.48
N HIS A 175 -14.80 -16.66 7.28
CA HIS A 175 -14.48 -16.18 8.62
C HIS A 175 -13.84 -14.79 8.61
N GLU A 176 -12.89 -14.52 7.71
CA GLU A 176 -12.28 -13.18 7.59
C GLU A 176 -13.30 -12.14 7.12
N ARG A 177 -14.15 -12.50 6.15
CA ARG A 177 -15.24 -11.62 5.68
C ARG A 177 -16.23 -11.30 6.82
N ARG A 178 -16.62 -12.33 7.59
CA ARG A 178 -17.53 -12.14 8.72
C ARG A 178 -16.88 -11.29 9.83
N ALA A 179 -15.61 -11.57 10.14
CA ALA A 179 -14.88 -10.77 11.11
C ALA A 179 -14.78 -9.30 10.69
N LEU A 180 -14.47 -9.01 9.42
CA LEU A 180 -14.44 -7.62 8.91
C LEU A 180 -15.79 -6.92 9.06
N ALA A 181 -16.91 -7.59 8.78
CA ALA A 181 -18.25 -7.02 8.95
C ALA A 181 -18.50 -6.64 10.40
N ILE A 182 -18.20 -7.54 11.36
CA ILE A 182 -18.34 -7.28 12.79
C ILE A 182 -17.44 -6.14 13.25
N LEU A 183 -16.18 -6.13 12.82
CA LEU A 183 -15.23 -5.07 13.15
C LEU A 183 -15.67 -3.71 12.63
N ALA A 184 -16.28 -3.64 11.45
CA ALA A 184 -16.82 -2.41 10.88
C ALA A 184 -18.00 -1.86 11.69
N GLU A 185 -18.83 -2.76 12.27
CA GLU A 185 -19.94 -2.40 13.15
C GLU A 185 -19.44 -1.89 14.52
N GLU A 186 -18.49 -2.62 15.15
CA GLU A 186 -18.03 -2.36 16.52
C GLU A 186 -16.95 -1.26 16.61
N ALA A 187 -16.18 -1.06 15.55
CA ALA A 187 -15.06 -0.12 15.52
C ALA A 187 -15.09 0.79 14.28
N PRO A 188 -16.17 1.57 14.11
CA PRO A 188 -16.29 2.46 12.97
C PRO A 188 -15.15 3.49 12.97
N GLY A 189 -14.54 3.71 11.80
CA GLY A 189 -13.44 4.65 11.62
C GLY A 189 -12.04 4.03 11.73
N LEU A 190 -11.89 2.80 12.17
CA LEU A 190 -10.62 2.08 12.07
C LEU A 190 -10.36 1.61 10.64
N ALA A 191 -9.09 1.61 10.23
CA ALA A 191 -8.69 0.98 8.99
C ALA A 191 -8.71 -0.54 9.16
N LEU A 192 -9.52 -1.23 8.34
CA LEU A 192 -9.73 -2.67 8.43
C LEU A 192 -9.23 -3.35 7.16
N THR A 193 -8.51 -4.45 7.33
CA THR A 193 -8.05 -5.26 6.20
C THR A 193 -7.97 -6.74 6.57
N ALA A 194 -8.23 -7.61 5.60
CA ALA A 194 -8.13 -9.05 5.77
C ALA A 194 -7.05 -9.63 4.86
N SER A 195 -6.47 -10.74 5.28
CA SER A 195 -5.37 -11.39 4.57
C SER A 195 -5.76 -11.83 3.15
N VAL A 196 -7.02 -12.19 2.95
CA VAL A 196 -7.55 -12.60 1.65
C VAL A 196 -7.59 -11.46 0.62
N ASP A 197 -7.58 -10.20 1.05
CA ASP A 197 -7.56 -9.03 0.16
C ASP A 197 -6.13 -8.56 -0.16
N VAL A 198 -5.17 -8.92 0.69
CA VAL A 198 -3.80 -8.43 0.62
C VAL A 198 -2.87 -9.46 -0.02
N PHE A 199 -2.87 -10.69 0.52
CA PHE A 199 -1.92 -11.73 0.14
C PHE A 199 -2.52 -13.13 0.34
N PRO A 200 -3.46 -13.58 -0.52
CA PRO A 200 -4.21 -14.83 -0.36
C PRO A 200 -3.38 -16.05 -0.75
N VAL A 201 -2.29 -16.30 -0.03
CA VAL A 201 -1.38 -17.44 -0.26
C VAL A 201 -1.27 -18.34 0.96
N VAL A 202 -0.70 -19.51 0.80
CA VAL A 202 -0.32 -20.41 1.89
C VAL A 202 0.73 -19.73 2.77
N ARG A 203 0.88 -20.18 4.01
CA ARG A 203 1.84 -19.71 5.02
C ARG A 203 1.35 -18.48 5.80
N GLU A 204 0.98 -18.76 7.04
CA GLU A 204 0.35 -17.80 7.96
C GLU A 204 1.26 -16.66 8.38
N TYR A 205 2.58 -16.87 8.48
CA TYR A 205 3.52 -15.82 8.90
C TYR A 205 3.62 -14.69 7.86
N GLU A 206 3.96 -15.03 6.61
CA GLU A 206 4.09 -14.05 5.53
C GLU A 206 2.76 -13.35 5.26
N ARG A 207 1.66 -14.08 5.35
CA ARG A 207 0.32 -13.54 5.17
C ARG A 207 -0.04 -12.56 6.29
N SER A 208 0.22 -12.92 7.56
CA SER A 208 0.01 -12.03 8.69
C SER A 208 0.90 -10.79 8.61
N MET A 209 2.18 -10.95 8.24
CA MET A 209 3.11 -9.85 8.08
C MET A 209 2.64 -8.87 7.00
N ALA A 210 2.30 -9.36 5.81
CA ALA A 210 1.81 -8.53 4.71
C ALA A 210 0.51 -7.80 5.10
N THR A 211 -0.41 -8.49 5.78
CA THR A 211 -1.70 -7.92 6.19
C THR A 211 -1.53 -6.84 7.26
N VAL A 212 -0.66 -7.07 8.23
CA VAL A 212 -0.35 -6.10 9.27
C VAL A 212 0.32 -4.86 8.69
N LEU A 213 1.32 -5.03 7.80
CA LEU A 213 1.97 -3.89 7.14
C LEU A 213 0.97 -3.11 6.28
N ASN A 214 0.06 -3.82 5.60
CA ASN A 214 -1.01 -3.16 4.85
C ASN A 214 -1.88 -2.30 5.77
N ALA A 215 -2.41 -2.89 6.86
CA ALA A 215 -3.22 -2.17 7.84
C ALA A 215 -2.50 -0.95 8.40
N ALA A 216 -1.22 -1.11 8.73
CA ALA A 216 -0.39 -0.10 9.37
C ALA A 216 -0.15 1.15 8.50
N VAL A 217 -0.16 1.02 7.17
CA VAL A 217 0.02 2.16 6.26
C VAL A 217 -1.30 2.71 5.69
N MET A 218 -2.42 1.99 5.86
CA MET A 218 -3.72 2.38 5.29
C MET A 218 -4.17 3.78 5.68
N PRO A 219 -4.14 4.22 6.96
CA PRO A 219 -4.65 5.54 7.34
C PRO A 219 -3.89 6.68 6.66
N ALA A 220 -2.57 6.61 6.70
CA ALA A 220 -1.70 7.66 6.15
C ALA A 220 -1.77 7.70 4.61
N VAL A 221 -1.71 6.55 3.94
CA VAL A 221 -1.80 6.47 2.48
C VAL A 221 -3.19 6.90 2.00
N SER A 222 -4.26 6.51 2.69
CA SER A 222 -5.62 6.93 2.35
C SER A 222 -5.79 8.45 2.46
N THR A 223 -5.25 9.05 3.52
CA THR A 223 -5.25 10.51 3.72
C THR A 223 -4.46 11.22 2.62
N TYR A 224 -3.28 10.69 2.28
CA TYR A 224 -2.46 11.22 1.20
C TYR A 224 -3.18 11.19 -0.15
N ILE A 225 -3.74 10.05 -0.53
CA ILE A 225 -4.48 9.89 -1.80
C ILE A 225 -5.68 10.84 -1.84
N ALA A 226 -6.47 10.93 -0.75
CA ALA A 226 -7.63 11.82 -0.69
C ALA A 226 -7.24 13.30 -0.86
N ARG A 227 -6.10 13.70 -0.28
CA ARG A 227 -5.56 15.06 -0.42
C ARG A 227 -5.10 15.32 -1.85
N LEU A 228 -4.42 14.36 -2.47
CA LEU A 228 -3.96 14.46 -3.84
C LEU A 228 -5.12 14.55 -4.84
N GLU A 229 -6.15 13.71 -4.70
CA GLU A 229 -7.34 13.76 -5.56
C GLU A 229 -8.06 15.11 -5.45
N ARG A 230 -8.17 15.67 -4.23
CA ARG A 230 -8.77 16.99 -4.02
C ARG A 230 -7.96 18.08 -4.74
N ARG A 231 -6.63 18.10 -4.56
CA ARG A 231 -5.77 19.10 -5.22
C ARG A 231 -5.81 19.00 -6.75
N LEU A 232 -5.88 17.78 -7.29
CA LEU A 232 -6.06 17.57 -8.73
C LEU A 232 -7.39 18.16 -9.22
N ALA A 233 -8.48 17.90 -8.49
CA ALA A 233 -9.80 18.44 -8.82
C ALA A 233 -9.82 19.99 -8.74
N ASP A 234 -9.23 20.57 -7.69
CA ASP A 234 -9.11 22.03 -7.51
C ASP A 234 -8.29 22.67 -8.63
N SER A 235 -7.36 21.93 -9.24
CA SER A 235 -6.54 22.36 -10.38
C SER A 235 -7.22 22.13 -11.74
N GLY A 236 -8.48 21.68 -11.76
CA GLY A 236 -9.23 21.41 -12.98
C GLY A 236 -8.84 20.10 -13.68
N ILE A 237 -8.13 19.21 -13.01
CA ILE A 237 -7.73 17.88 -13.52
C ILE A 237 -8.76 16.85 -13.08
N ALA A 238 -9.62 16.44 -14.00
CA ALA A 238 -10.65 15.44 -13.75
C ALA A 238 -10.24 14.01 -14.19
N ALA A 239 -8.97 13.84 -14.55
CA ALA A 239 -8.43 12.56 -14.99
C ALA A 239 -8.28 11.55 -13.82
N PRO A 240 -8.43 10.24 -14.07
CA PRO A 240 -8.24 9.23 -13.04
C PRO A 240 -6.78 9.21 -12.55
N LEU A 241 -6.62 9.17 -11.21
CA LEU A 241 -5.34 8.97 -10.55
C LEU A 241 -5.02 7.48 -10.49
N LEU A 242 -3.92 7.09 -11.12
CA LEU A 242 -3.37 5.75 -11.12
C LEU A 242 -2.04 5.74 -10.37
N LEU A 243 -1.88 4.81 -9.43
CA LEU A 243 -0.65 4.67 -8.65
C LEU A 243 0.12 3.43 -9.09
N MET A 244 1.44 3.58 -9.13
CA MET A 244 2.37 2.51 -9.45
C MET A 244 2.40 1.47 -8.32
N LYS A 245 2.43 0.19 -8.70
CA LYS A 245 2.56 -0.93 -7.77
C LYS A 245 3.98 -1.50 -7.78
N SER A 246 4.34 -2.20 -6.72
CA SER A 246 5.63 -2.89 -6.58
C SER A 246 5.92 -3.95 -7.66
N ASN A 247 4.91 -4.41 -8.37
CA ASN A 247 5.07 -5.34 -9.49
C ASN A 247 5.21 -4.66 -10.87
N GLY A 248 5.36 -3.33 -10.91
CA GLY A 248 5.47 -2.56 -12.15
C GLY A 248 4.14 -2.25 -12.84
N GLY A 249 3.01 -2.75 -12.34
CA GLY A 249 1.67 -2.39 -12.82
C GLY A 249 1.14 -1.12 -12.17
N VAL A 250 -0.03 -0.67 -12.61
CA VAL A 250 -0.73 0.48 -12.02
C VAL A 250 -2.11 0.08 -11.52
N ALA A 251 -2.61 0.79 -10.52
CA ALA A 251 -3.97 0.61 -10.00
C ALA A 251 -4.60 1.96 -9.65
N GLY A 252 -5.93 2.04 -9.74
CA GLY A 252 -6.69 3.22 -9.35
C GLY A 252 -6.65 3.49 -7.84
N ALA A 253 -6.82 4.74 -7.46
CA ALA A 253 -6.77 5.22 -6.08
C ALA A 253 -7.62 4.39 -5.10
N ALA A 254 -8.84 4.00 -5.49
CA ALA A 254 -9.72 3.20 -4.64
C ALA A 254 -9.15 1.80 -4.34
N SER A 255 -8.46 1.17 -5.30
CA SER A 255 -7.79 -0.11 -5.11
C SER A 255 -6.58 0.02 -4.17
N ILE A 256 -5.78 1.07 -4.36
CA ILE A 256 -4.61 1.31 -3.51
C ILE A 256 -5.01 1.66 -2.08
N ARG A 257 -6.11 2.36 -1.84
CA ARG A 257 -6.61 2.60 -0.47
C ARG A 257 -6.91 1.30 0.29
N ARG A 258 -7.37 0.25 -0.41
CA ARG A 258 -7.61 -1.08 0.19
C ARG A 258 -6.32 -1.87 0.42
N ALA A 259 -5.36 -1.73 -0.48
CA ALA A 259 -4.11 -2.48 -0.44
C ALA A 259 -2.88 -1.58 -0.67
N PRO A 260 -2.64 -0.58 0.19
CA PRO A 260 -1.55 0.39 0.01
C PRO A 260 -0.15 -0.23 0.09
N ALA A 261 0.01 -1.36 0.79
CA ALA A 261 1.29 -2.07 0.82
C ALA A 261 1.77 -2.48 -0.58
N GLN A 262 0.87 -2.60 -1.57
CA GLN A 262 1.23 -2.87 -2.96
C GLN A 262 2.00 -1.72 -3.63
N THR A 263 2.08 -0.53 -3.04
CA THR A 263 2.88 0.59 -3.54
C THR A 263 4.28 0.64 -2.93
N ALA A 264 4.57 -0.21 -1.94
CA ALA A 264 5.91 -0.28 -1.35
C ALA A 264 6.93 -0.72 -2.41
N LEU A 265 8.08 -0.03 -2.48
CA LEU A 265 9.12 -0.28 -3.50
C LEU A 265 8.63 -0.09 -4.96
N SER A 266 7.63 0.76 -5.18
CA SER A 266 7.13 1.04 -6.53
C SER A 266 8.11 1.85 -7.39
N GLY A 267 9.00 2.66 -6.79
CA GLY A 267 10.04 3.41 -7.47
C GLY A 267 11.00 2.51 -8.24
N PRO A 268 11.72 1.59 -7.57
CA PRO A 268 12.57 0.60 -8.25
C PRO A 268 11.86 -0.18 -9.34
N ALA A 269 10.61 -0.61 -9.10
CA ALA A 269 9.82 -1.32 -10.10
C ALA A 269 9.54 -0.46 -11.35
N ALA A 270 9.18 0.81 -11.15
CA ALA A 270 8.98 1.78 -12.23
C ALA A 270 10.30 2.02 -13.00
N GLY A 271 11.41 2.14 -12.28
CA GLY A 271 12.75 2.30 -12.86
C GLY A 271 13.11 1.17 -13.82
N VAL A 272 12.88 -0.07 -13.43
CA VAL A 272 13.13 -1.25 -14.29
C VAL A 272 12.25 -1.23 -15.53
N VAL A 273 10.96 -0.93 -15.41
CA VAL A 273 10.04 -0.82 -16.54
C VAL A 273 10.45 0.29 -17.49
N GLY A 274 10.82 1.47 -16.95
CA GLY A 274 11.30 2.60 -17.72
C GLY A 274 12.61 2.30 -18.47
N ALA A 275 13.61 1.75 -17.75
CA ALA A 275 14.88 1.37 -18.33
C ALA A 275 14.74 0.35 -19.48
N ARG A 276 13.88 -0.66 -19.30
CA ARG A 276 13.54 -1.60 -20.37
C ARG A 276 12.95 -0.93 -21.60
N THR A 277 12.07 0.04 -21.41
CA THR A 277 11.43 0.78 -22.50
C THR A 277 12.45 1.60 -23.29
N VAL A 278 13.34 2.31 -22.58
CA VAL A 278 14.40 3.11 -23.20
C VAL A 278 15.41 2.22 -23.94
N ALA A 279 15.82 1.11 -23.33
CA ALA A 279 16.74 0.15 -23.95
C ALA A 279 16.15 -0.47 -25.24
N ALA A 280 14.88 -0.86 -25.20
CA ALA A 280 14.20 -1.39 -26.37
C ALA A 280 14.13 -0.37 -27.51
N ALA A 281 13.86 0.91 -27.21
CA ALA A 281 13.88 1.98 -28.20
C ALA A 281 15.27 2.21 -28.80
N ALA A 282 16.34 1.92 -28.04
CA ALA A 282 17.73 2.00 -28.49
C ALA A 282 18.25 0.69 -29.15
N GLY A 283 17.39 -0.35 -29.27
CA GLY A 283 17.79 -1.65 -29.83
C GLY A 283 18.69 -2.49 -28.91
N ILE A 284 18.71 -2.19 -27.60
CA ILE A 284 19.50 -2.90 -26.58
C ILE A 284 18.63 -3.96 -25.90
N GLY A 285 19.00 -5.25 -26.02
CA GLY A 285 18.24 -6.38 -25.44
C GLY A 285 18.55 -6.65 -23.98
N ASP A 286 19.81 -6.55 -23.58
CA ASP A 286 20.29 -6.89 -22.23
C ASP A 286 20.73 -5.64 -21.50
N ILE A 287 20.16 -5.43 -20.30
CA ILE A 287 20.43 -4.27 -19.43
C ILE A 287 20.59 -4.70 -17.98
N ILE A 288 21.39 -3.95 -17.24
CA ILE A 288 21.45 -4.00 -15.78
C ILE A 288 20.95 -2.65 -15.26
N THR A 289 19.95 -2.69 -14.38
CA THR A 289 19.45 -1.49 -13.70
C THR A 289 20.00 -1.44 -12.28
N VAL A 290 20.42 -0.26 -11.85
CA VAL A 290 20.91 0.02 -10.49
C VAL A 290 20.14 1.22 -9.97
N ASP A 291 19.58 1.09 -8.73
CA ASP A 291 18.80 2.11 -8.04
C ASP A 291 19.48 2.46 -6.70
#